data_3ac326b70f092aa32ccda3169d0167de
#
_entry.id   3ac326b70f092aa32ccda3169d0167de
#
_cell.length_a   1.000
_cell.length_b   1.000
_cell.length_c   1.000
_cell.angle_alpha   90.00
_cell.angle_beta   90.00
_cell.angle_gamma   90.00
#
_symmetry.space_group_name_H-M   'P 1'
#
loop_
_entity.id
_entity.type
_entity.pdbx_description
1 polymer ?
#
loop_
_entity_poly.entity_id
_entity_poly.type
_entity_poly.pdbx_seq_one_letter_code
_entity_poly.pdbx_strand_id
1 'polypeptide(L)'
;MRTFLAAGIATGILLLSAESGSPAEPTPGATIDDLLARVGKFNPEVAAAALDREAAVAKIYPAGALDDPMVNLSRDQAFRQTLFTASQDFPLWGKRDLRRSVPEANAAASAGREGSVTAELEEQTKVVFSQYYQAYQALRVTREIHALHRTVADSVRVRYAQGLGSQSDAIRAELELTRLEPELSALDRDEEAAKAKINALIGRPADAELAPPRELRKLPAAASLKLETLMARARNSNPMLATARSEIEAAEGERRLVDKSWYPDVTLTLGGDDLAGIGTRVTAGVGIKVPLQWGVREAQAREATAKKGAAELRLDAANLKIESELQSALASLARAQHTSELLEHGLGQQSEAAYRSALASYQQGRGDLTAVLDAARQRLEVRIETLQVGTEAQTAFAAIERLTRGER
;
A
#
# COMPACT_ATOMS: atom_id res chain seq x y z
N MET A 1 -37.60 -37.46 38.60
CA MET A 1 -36.73 -38.40 39.34
C MET A 1 -35.74 -39.01 38.36
N ARG A 2 -34.53 -38.58 38.42
CA ARG A 2 -33.28 -39.32 38.35
C ARG A 2 -32.15 -38.32 38.07
N THR A 3 -31.51 -37.96 39.13
CA THR A 3 -30.25 -37.24 39.27
C THR A 3 -29.13 -38.11 38.72
N PHE A 4 -28.22 -37.52 37.92
CA PHE A 4 -26.86 -38.04 37.70
C PHE A 4 -25.83 -36.99 38.08
N LEU A 5 -25.11 -37.31 39.12
CA LEU A 5 -23.87 -36.66 39.50
C LEU A 5 -22.82 -36.94 38.42
N ALA A 6 -22.07 -35.93 38.04
CA ALA A 6 -20.78 -36.07 37.32
C ALA A 6 -19.70 -35.44 38.18
N ALA A 7 -18.81 -36.30 38.64
CA ALA A 7 -17.61 -35.95 39.40
C ALA A 7 -16.56 -35.30 38.50
N GLY A 8 -16.05 -34.14 38.93
CA GLY A 8 -14.94 -33.48 38.28
C GLY A 8 -13.61 -34.12 38.66
N ILE A 9 -12.82 -34.44 37.67
CA ILE A 9 -11.36 -34.69 37.82
C ILE A 9 -10.64 -33.49 37.23
N ALA A 10 -10.15 -32.62 38.10
CA ALA A 10 -9.24 -31.54 37.75
C ALA A 10 -7.82 -32.12 37.60
N THR A 11 -7.41 -32.39 36.37
CA THR A 11 -6.01 -32.72 36.07
C THR A 11 -5.28 -31.41 35.78
N GLY A 12 -4.51 -30.93 36.76
CA GLY A 12 -3.62 -29.80 36.58
C GLY A 12 -2.47 -30.16 35.65
N ILE A 13 -2.49 -29.63 34.42
CA ILE A 13 -1.35 -29.64 33.51
C ILE A 13 -0.50 -28.43 33.86
N LEU A 14 0.62 -28.65 34.57
CA LEU A 14 1.72 -27.70 34.64
C LEU A 14 2.36 -27.59 33.27
N LEU A 15 1.99 -26.54 32.49
CA LEU A 15 2.76 -26.15 31.32
C LEU A 15 4.07 -25.51 31.80
N LEU A 16 5.15 -26.29 31.82
CA LEU A 16 6.50 -25.74 31.76
C LEU A 16 6.64 -25.00 30.43
N SER A 17 6.60 -23.69 30.50
CA SER A 17 7.03 -22.81 29.41
C SER A 17 8.54 -23.00 29.23
N ALA A 18 8.93 -23.94 28.38
CA ALA A 18 10.26 -23.93 27.81
C ALA A 18 10.31 -22.72 26.87
N GLU A 19 10.90 -21.62 27.33
CA GLU A 19 11.42 -20.58 26.47
C GLU A 19 12.47 -21.24 25.55
N SER A 20 11.99 -21.80 24.43
CA SER A 20 12.84 -22.09 23.29
C SER A 20 13.32 -20.73 22.79
N GLY A 21 14.53 -20.34 23.15
CA GLY A 21 15.20 -19.20 22.56
C GLY A 21 15.25 -19.38 21.04
N SER A 22 14.26 -18.86 20.35
CA SER A 22 14.36 -18.63 18.90
C SER A 22 15.64 -17.81 18.68
N PRO A 23 16.49 -18.19 17.74
CA PRO A 23 17.61 -17.33 17.37
C PRO A 23 17.03 -15.93 17.10
N ALA A 24 17.55 -14.93 17.80
CA ALA A 24 17.09 -13.56 17.65
C ALA A 24 17.08 -13.24 16.16
N GLU A 25 15.88 -13.03 15.58
CA GLU A 25 15.78 -12.62 14.18
C GLU A 25 16.64 -11.37 14.01
N PRO A 26 17.47 -11.30 12.97
CA PRO A 26 18.31 -10.14 12.74
C PRO A 26 17.43 -8.88 12.69
N THR A 27 17.87 -7.82 13.37
CA THR A 27 17.16 -6.54 13.40
C THR A 27 16.87 -6.10 11.96
N PRO A 28 15.60 -5.88 11.58
CA PRO A 28 15.26 -5.48 10.21
C PRO A 28 15.75 -4.07 9.90
N GLY A 29 15.82 -3.70 8.62
CA GLY A 29 16.12 -2.33 8.22
C GLY A 29 17.44 -2.17 7.47
N ALA A 30 18.30 -3.19 7.45
CA ALA A 30 19.58 -3.10 6.73
C ALA A 30 19.40 -3.03 5.20
N THR A 31 18.41 -3.72 4.65
CA THR A 31 18.10 -3.78 3.21
C THR A 31 16.61 -3.59 2.95
N ILE A 32 16.30 -3.09 1.75
CA ILE A 32 14.91 -2.92 1.33
C ILE A 32 14.17 -4.25 1.17
N ASP A 33 14.86 -5.30 0.72
CA ASP A 33 14.24 -6.60 0.45
C ASP A 33 13.69 -7.28 1.72
N ASP A 34 14.42 -7.16 2.84
CA ASP A 34 13.93 -7.63 4.14
C ASP A 34 12.66 -6.87 4.57
N LEU A 35 12.61 -5.56 4.36
CA LEU A 35 11.44 -4.75 4.69
C LEU A 35 10.23 -5.11 3.81
N LEU A 36 10.42 -5.27 2.50
CA LEU A 36 9.35 -5.66 1.58
C LEU A 36 8.74 -7.02 1.93
N ALA A 37 9.59 -8.00 2.28
CA ALA A 37 9.12 -9.32 2.72
C ALA A 37 8.28 -9.22 4.00
N ARG A 38 8.66 -8.34 4.93
CA ARG A 38 7.94 -8.12 6.18
C ARG A 38 6.63 -7.37 5.98
N VAL A 39 6.59 -6.34 5.13
CA VAL A 39 5.36 -5.61 4.77
C VAL A 39 4.31 -6.57 4.25
N GLY A 40 4.64 -7.41 3.27
CA GLY A 40 3.70 -8.39 2.73
C GLY A 40 3.16 -9.41 3.75
N LYS A 41 3.90 -9.66 4.84
CA LYS A 41 3.55 -10.67 5.84
C LYS A 41 2.84 -10.09 7.07
N PHE A 42 3.23 -8.90 7.52
CA PHE A 42 2.84 -8.38 8.83
C PHE A 42 2.05 -7.07 8.77
N ASN A 43 1.91 -6.45 7.59
CA ASN A 43 1.16 -5.20 7.49
C ASN A 43 -0.34 -5.46 7.61
N PRO A 44 -1.05 -4.77 8.54
CA PRO A 44 -2.49 -4.95 8.74
C PRO A 44 -3.35 -4.57 7.53
N GLU A 45 -2.93 -3.61 6.70
CA GLU A 45 -3.68 -3.18 5.52
C GLU A 45 -3.68 -4.27 4.44
N VAL A 46 -2.55 -4.97 4.26
CA VAL A 46 -2.47 -6.14 3.37
C VAL A 46 -3.39 -7.25 3.86
N ALA A 47 -3.37 -7.53 5.17
CA ALA A 47 -4.23 -8.54 5.77
C ALA A 47 -5.72 -8.18 5.65
N ALA A 48 -6.08 -6.90 5.85
CA ALA A 48 -7.45 -6.42 5.67
C ALA A 48 -7.92 -6.58 4.22
N ALA A 49 -7.09 -6.19 3.24
CA ALA A 49 -7.41 -6.34 1.82
C ALA A 49 -7.59 -7.82 1.41
N ALA A 50 -6.80 -8.73 1.99
CA ALA A 50 -6.97 -10.17 1.78
C ALA A 50 -8.30 -10.70 2.34
N LEU A 51 -8.72 -10.23 3.52
CA LEU A 51 -10.01 -10.57 4.12
C LEU A 51 -11.18 -9.97 3.32
N ASP A 52 -11.05 -8.76 2.78
CA ASP A 52 -12.05 -8.16 1.89
C ASP A 52 -12.25 -8.98 0.61
N ARG A 53 -11.16 -9.52 0.06
CA ARG A 53 -11.24 -10.45 -1.08
C ARG A 53 -11.93 -11.76 -0.67
N GLU A 54 -11.60 -12.33 0.48
CA GLU A 54 -12.26 -13.54 0.99
C GLU A 54 -13.76 -13.30 1.19
N ALA A 55 -14.13 -12.16 1.77
CA ALA A 55 -15.53 -11.76 1.92
C ALA A 55 -16.26 -11.61 0.57
N ALA A 56 -15.57 -11.07 -0.46
CA ALA A 56 -16.12 -10.98 -1.81
C ALA A 56 -16.32 -12.38 -2.45
N VAL A 57 -15.38 -13.29 -2.28
CA VAL A 57 -15.47 -14.68 -2.75
C VAL A 57 -16.61 -15.42 -2.05
N ALA A 58 -16.79 -15.21 -0.75
CA ALA A 58 -17.88 -15.84 0.01
C ALA A 58 -19.29 -15.47 -0.50
N LYS A 59 -19.44 -14.32 -1.18
CA LYS A 59 -20.73 -13.88 -1.79
C LYS A 59 -21.11 -14.66 -3.06
N ILE A 60 -20.18 -15.39 -3.66
CA ILE A 60 -20.39 -16.09 -4.93
C ILE A 60 -21.41 -17.22 -4.76
N TYR A 61 -21.24 -18.07 -3.75
CA TYR A 61 -22.10 -19.21 -3.52
C TYR A 61 -23.55 -18.80 -3.22
N PRO A 62 -23.86 -17.90 -2.27
CA PRO A 62 -25.21 -17.46 -1.97
C PRO A 62 -25.93 -16.83 -3.16
N ALA A 63 -25.21 -16.06 -4.00
CA ALA A 63 -25.83 -15.40 -5.15
C ALA A 63 -26.35 -16.37 -6.22
N GLY A 64 -25.73 -17.55 -6.33
CA GLY A 64 -26.20 -18.62 -7.22
C GLY A 64 -27.11 -19.65 -6.56
N ALA A 65 -27.32 -19.59 -5.25
CA ALA A 65 -28.20 -20.49 -4.54
C ALA A 65 -29.66 -20.23 -4.91
N LEU A 66 -30.53 -21.21 -4.65
CA LEU A 66 -31.95 -20.97 -4.66
C LEU A 66 -32.36 -20.22 -3.39
N ASP A 67 -33.34 -19.33 -3.50
CA ASP A 67 -33.90 -18.66 -2.35
C ASP A 67 -34.50 -19.73 -1.39
N ASP A 68 -34.53 -19.45 -0.09
CA ASP A 68 -35.06 -20.39 0.89
C ASP A 68 -36.53 -20.67 0.62
N PRO A 69 -37.01 -21.94 0.83
CA PRO A 69 -38.41 -22.26 0.69
C PRO A 69 -39.25 -21.52 1.73
N MET A 70 -40.32 -20.88 1.27
CA MET A 70 -41.26 -20.21 2.17
C MET A 70 -42.28 -21.23 2.68
N VAL A 71 -42.33 -21.37 4.00
CA VAL A 71 -43.34 -22.24 4.66
C VAL A 71 -44.35 -21.36 5.36
N ASN A 72 -45.63 -21.51 4.99
CA ASN A 72 -46.76 -20.83 5.61
C ASN A 72 -47.67 -21.84 6.31
N LEU A 73 -48.05 -21.52 7.54
CA LEU A 73 -49.04 -22.24 8.32
C LEU A 73 -50.16 -21.25 8.67
N SER A 74 -51.35 -21.51 8.20
CA SER A 74 -52.53 -20.70 8.51
C SER A 74 -53.66 -21.57 9.03
N ARG A 75 -54.46 -21.04 9.98
CA ARG A 75 -55.62 -21.68 10.53
C ARG A 75 -56.87 -20.82 10.28
N ASP A 76 -57.79 -21.35 9.54
CA ASP A 76 -59.10 -20.75 9.36
C ASP A 76 -60.06 -21.29 10.45
N GLN A 77 -60.50 -20.37 11.34
CA GLN A 77 -61.39 -20.73 12.45
C GLN A 77 -62.80 -20.95 11.98
N ALA A 78 -63.26 -20.30 10.91
CA ALA A 78 -64.64 -20.45 10.40
C ALA A 78 -64.84 -21.82 9.80
N PHE A 79 -63.89 -22.37 9.09
CA PHE A 79 -63.97 -23.71 8.47
C PHE A 79 -63.22 -24.79 9.28
N ARG A 80 -62.64 -24.44 10.46
CA ARG A 80 -61.83 -25.34 11.29
C ARG A 80 -60.74 -26.07 10.50
N GLN A 81 -60.19 -25.37 9.53
CA GLN A 81 -59.17 -25.88 8.60
C GLN A 81 -57.78 -25.36 8.96
N THR A 82 -56.80 -26.24 8.96
CA THR A 82 -55.37 -25.85 9.04
C THR A 82 -54.77 -26.05 7.67
N LEU A 83 -54.22 -24.98 7.10
CA LEU A 83 -53.53 -24.99 5.80
C LEU A 83 -52.01 -24.87 6.02
N PHE A 84 -51.29 -25.82 5.48
CA PHE A 84 -49.85 -25.80 5.38
C PHE A 84 -49.45 -25.62 3.91
N THR A 85 -48.56 -24.68 3.61
CA THR A 85 -48.01 -24.52 2.25
C THR A 85 -46.50 -24.31 2.31
N ALA A 86 -45.77 -25.00 1.45
CA ALA A 86 -44.36 -24.78 1.19
C ALA A 86 -44.23 -24.33 -0.26
N SER A 87 -43.55 -23.21 -0.51
CA SER A 87 -43.32 -22.69 -1.85
C SER A 87 -41.84 -22.43 -2.09
N GLN A 88 -41.36 -22.74 -3.29
CA GLN A 88 -40.00 -22.55 -3.72
C GLN A 88 -39.98 -21.83 -5.07
N ASP A 89 -39.23 -20.71 -5.15
CA ASP A 89 -39.00 -19.99 -6.39
C ASP A 89 -37.84 -20.59 -7.17
N PHE A 90 -38.07 -20.75 -8.48
CA PHE A 90 -37.06 -21.24 -9.42
C PHE A 90 -36.80 -20.16 -10.50
N PRO A 91 -35.74 -19.37 -10.34
CA PRO A 91 -35.33 -18.44 -11.39
C PRO A 91 -34.87 -19.23 -12.61
N LEU A 92 -35.56 -19.01 -13.75
CA LEU A 92 -35.26 -19.68 -15.02
C LEU A 92 -34.36 -18.84 -15.91
N TRP A 93 -34.12 -19.31 -17.14
CA TRP A 93 -33.45 -18.57 -18.23
C TRP A 93 -31.98 -18.18 -17.96
N GLY A 94 -31.29 -18.95 -17.10
CA GLY A 94 -29.89 -18.68 -16.75
C GLY A 94 -29.70 -17.50 -15.78
N LYS A 95 -30.78 -17.03 -15.13
CA LYS A 95 -30.68 -15.95 -14.13
C LYS A 95 -29.76 -16.29 -12.97
N ARG A 96 -29.74 -17.56 -12.54
CA ARG A 96 -28.85 -18.03 -11.45
C ARG A 96 -27.38 -17.91 -11.80
N ASP A 97 -27.03 -18.30 -13.02
CA ASP A 97 -25.64 -18.21 -13.50
C ASP A 97 -25.21 -16.74 -13.61
N LEU A 98 -26.10 -15.87 -14.09
CA LEU A 98 -25.85 -14.43 -14.13
C LEU A 98 -25.81 -13.81 -12.74
N ARG A 99 -26.67 -14.24 -11.79
CA ARG A 99 -26.57 -13.79 -10.39
C ARG A 99 -25.23 -14.18 -9.75
N ARG A 100 -24.65 -15.31 -10.17
CA ARG A 100 -23.36 -15.80 -9.70
C ARG A 100 -22.18 -15.08 -10.38
N SER A 101 -22.29 -14.79 -11.67
CA SER A 101 -21.20 -14.16 -12.43
C SER A 101 -20.87 -12.72 -11.95
N VAL A 102 -21.87 -11.99 -11.43
CA VAL A 102 -21.64 -10.63 -10.90
C VAL A 102 -20.73 -10.64 -9.67
N PRO A 103 -21.01 -11.40 -8.58
CA PRO A 103 -20.06 -11.50 -7.47
C PRO A 103 -18.73 -12.18 -7.87
N GLU A 104 -18.68 -13.05 -8.87
CA GLU A 104 -17.41 -13.58 -9.40
C GLU A 104 -16.54 -12.45 -9.96
N ALA A 105 -17.10 -11.57 -10.78
CA ALA A 105 -16.42 -10.39 -11.29
C ALA A 105 -16.04 -9.40 -10.15
N ASN A 106 -16.92 -9.21 -9.16
CA ASN A 106 -16.64 -8.38 -7.99
C ASN A 106 -15.51 -8.97 -7.11
N ALA A 107 -15.42 -10.30 -6.99
CA ALA A 107 -14.33 -10.96 -6.29
C ALA A 107 -12.99 -10.77 -7.03
N ALA A 108 -13.01 -10.84 -8.37
CA ALA A 108 -11.85 -10.51 -9.20
C ALA A 108 -11.43 -9.03 -9.06
N ALA A 109 -12.39 -8.11 -8.98
CA ALA A 109 -12.11 -6.69 -8.67
C ALA A 109 -11.49 -6.52 -7.29
N SER A 110 -11.97 -7.27 -6.27
CA SER A 110 -11.37 -7.24 -4.92
C SER A 110 -9.94 -7.78 -4.90
N ALA A 111 -9.63 -8.82 -5.69
CA ALA A 111 -8.26 -9.29 -5.87
C ALA A 111 -7.35 -8.23 -6.51
N GLY A 112 -7.87 -7.46 -7.47
CA GLY A 112 -7.17 -6.31 -8.04
C GLY A 112 -6.92 -5.22 -7.00
N ARG A 113 -7.90 -4.92 -6.13
CA ARG A 113 -7.72 -3.94 -5.03
C ARG A 113 -6.68 -4.39 -4.01
N GLU A 114 -6.68 -5.65 -3.60
CA GLU A 114 -5.63 -6.24 -2.77
C GLU A 114 -4.25 -6.06 -3.41
N GLY A 115 -4.14 -6.32 -4.71
CA GLY A 115 -2.91 -6.08 -5.47
C GLY A 115 -2.50 -4.61 -5.51
N SER A 116 -3.45 -3.68 -5.56
CA SER A 116 -3.18 -2.23 -5.52
C SER A 116 -2.66 -1.79 -4.17
N VAL A 117 -3.30 -2.22 -3.07
CA VAL A 117 -2.84 -1.94 -1.69
C VAL A 117 -1.42 -2.46 -1.48
N THR A 118 -1.14 -3.69 -1.92
CA THR A 118 0.20 -4.27 -1.82
C THR A 118 1.23 -3.44 -2.59
N ALA A 119 0.92 -3.04 -3.84
CA ALA A 119 1.82 -2.25 -4.67
C ALA A 119 2.07 -0.83 -4.09
N GLU A 120 1.05 -0.20 -3.51
CA GLU A 120 1.17 1.10 -2.83
C GLU A 120 2.04 1.01 -1.57
N LEU A 121 1.86 -0.02 -0.75
CA LEU A 121 2.69 -0.24 0.44
C LEU A 121 4.14 -0.61 0.09
N GLU A 122 4.36 -1.37 -0.98
CA GLU A 122 5.71 -1.65 -1.51
C GLU A 122 6.40 -0.36 -1.98
N GLU A 123 5.70 0.51 -2.73
CA GLU A 123 6.21 1.82 -3.12
C GLU A 123 6.53 2.68 -1.89
N GLN A 124 5.58 2.81 -0.97
CA GLN A 124 5.75 3.59 0.25
C GLN A 124 6.95 3.10 1.08
N THR A 125 7.14 1.78 1.18
CA THR A 125 8.28 1.19 1.88
C THR A 125 9.60 1.56 1.22
N LYS A 126 9.68 1.52 -0.12
CA LYS A 126 10.86 1.91 -0.89
C LYS A 126 11.19 3.39 -0.71
N VAL A 127 10.17 4.24 -0.72
CA VAL A 127 10.31 5.69 -0.50
C VAL A 127 10.81 5.98 0.92
N VAL A 128 10.15 5.41 1.95
CA VAL A 128 10.53 5.65 3.34
C VAL A 128 11.92 5.07 3.66
N PHE A 129 12.27 3.92 3.08
CA PHE A 129 13.62 3.37 3.23
C PHE A 129 14.69 4.29 2.62
N SER A 130 14.44 4.90 1.46
CA SER A 130 15.37 5.86 0.87
C SER A 130 15.48 7.13 1.70
N GLN A 131 14.40 7.60 2.32
CA GLN A 131 14.42 8.71 3.28
C GLN A 131 15.20 8.35 4.56
N TYR A 132 15.05 7.13 5.08
CA TYR A 132 15.82 6.63 6.20
C TYR A 132 17.32 6.60 5.87
N TYR A 133 17.69 6.08 4.71
CA TYR A 133 19.07 6.09 4.24
C TYR A 133 19.63 7.52 4.13
N GLN A 134 18.85 8.43 3.54
CA GLN A 134 19.24 9.84 3.42
C GLN A 134 19.46 10.47 4.78
N ALA A 135 18.51 10.36 5.72
CA ALA A 135 18.61 10.94 7.05
C ALA A 135 19.83 10.38 7.81
N TYR A 136 20.02 9.06 7.80
CA TYR A 136 21.15 8.39 8.42
C TYR A 136 22.49 8.86 7.85
N GLN A 137 22.63 8.93 6.53
CA GLN A 137 23.87 9.38 5.89
C GLN A 137 24.12 10.88 6.07
N ALA A 138 23.06 11.70 5.99
CA ALA A 138 23.14 13.14 6.23
C ALA A 138 23.62 13.42 7.66
N LEU A 139 23.03 12.76 8.65
CA LEU A 139 23.45 12.88 10.04
C LEU A 139 24.91 12.46 10.23
N ARG A 140 25.34 11.37 9.61
CA ARG A 140 26.73 10.92 9.66
C ARG A 140 27.70 11.94 9.06
N VAL A 141 27.40 12.45 7.87
CA VAL A 141 28.23 13.43 7.17
C VAL A 141 28.29 14.75 7.97
N THR A 142 27.19 15.22 8.52
CA THR A 142 27.13 16.44 9.31
C THR A 142 27.91 16.28 10.64
N ARG A 143 27.84 15.12 11.29
CA ARG A 143 28.66 14.80 12.48
C ARG A 143 30.18 14.80 12.15
N GLU A 144 30.56 14.24 11.01
CA GLU A 144 31.96 14.27 10.56
C GLU A 144 32.46 15.72 10.37
N ILE A 145 31.64 16.57 9.74
CA ILE A 145 31.99 18.00 9.51
C ILE A 145 31.98 18.78 10.82
N HIS A 146 31.04 18.53 11.72
CA HIS A 146 31.02 19.13 13.03
C HIS A 146 32.30 18.81 13.84
N ALA A 147 32.73 17.53 13.85
CA ALA A 147 33.98 17.13 14.50
C ALA A 147 35.21 17.84 13.90
N LEU A 148 35.22 18.01 12.57
CA LEU A 148 36.28 18.74 11.88
C LEU A 148 36.28 20.23 12.26
N HIS A 149 35.12 20.90 12.24
CA HIS A 149 35.00 22.31 12.66
C HIS A 149 35.42 22.49 14.12
N ARG A 150 35.15 21.53 14.99
CA ARG A 150 35.61 21.53 16.38
C ARG A 150 37.14 21.54 16.45
N THR A 151 37.82 20.70 15.67
CA THR A 151 39.30 20.66 15.59
C THR A 151 39.87 22.00 15.09
N VAL A 152 39.19 22.60 14.08
CA VAL A 152 39.58 23.92 13.57
C VAL A 152 39.38 25.00 14.64
N ALA A 153 38.24 25.03 15.32
CA ALA A 153 37.98 26.02 16.37
C ALA A 153 38.95 25.92 17.53
N ASP A 154 39.26 24.70 17.97
CA ASP A 154 40.29 24.49 19.02
C ASP A 154 41.68 25.01 18.59
N SER A 155 42.07 24.75 17.33
CA SER A 155 43.35 25.29 16.77
C SER A 155 43.35 26.81 16.72
N VAL A 156 42.27 27.43 16.29
CA VAL A 156 42.13 28.90 16.23
C VAL A 156 42.17 29.51 17.64
N ARG A 157 41.52 28.88 18.62
CA ARG A 157 41.52 29.32 20.01
C ARG A 157 42.93 29.29 20.61
N VAL A 158 43.72 28.24 20.36
CA VAL A 158 45.14 28.13 20.78
C VAL A 158 45.98 29.24 20.14
N ARG A 159 45.86 29.47 18.84
CA ARG A 159 46.56 30.55 18.14
C ARG A 159 46.22 31.92 18.67
N TYR A 160 44.97 32.20 18.95
CA TYR A 160 44.54 33.45 19.57
C TYR A 160 45.16 33.64 20.96
N ALA A 161 45.16 32.60 21.81
CA ALA A 161 45.77 32.64 23.14
C ALA A 161 47.28 32.91 23.10
N GLN A 162 47.94 32.53 22.00
CA GLN A 162 49.35 32.75 21.75
C GLN A 162 49.63 34.15 21.08
N GLY A 163 48.61 34.94 20.81
CA GLY A 163 48.74 36.20 20.11
C GLY A 163 49.03 36.08 18.59
N LEU A 164 48.86 34.86 18.03
CA LEU A 164 49.12 34.52 16.62
C LEU A 164 47.86 34.50 15.75
N GLY A 165 46.69 34.78 16.32
CA GLY A 165 45.41 34.79 15.64
C GLY A 165 44.53 35.96 16.05
N SER A 166 43.46 36.25 15.24
CA SER A 166 42.53 37.31 15.55
C SER A 166 41.39 36.80 16.45
N GLN A 167 40.85 37.68 17.28
CA GLN A 167 39.65 37.38 18.07
C GLN A 167 38.44 37.13 17.15
N SER A 168 38.34 37.80 16.01
CA SER A 168 37.27 37.60 15.04
C SER A 168 37.23 36.18 14.48
N ASP A 169 38.42 35.59 14.25
CA ASP A 169 38.50 34.19 13.77
C ASP A 169 38.01 33.20 14.84
N ALA A 170 38.38 33.42 16.09
CA ALA A 170 37.93 32.57 17.19
C ALA A 170 36.39 32.61 17.33
N ILE A 171 35.80 33.80 17.27
CA ILE A 171 34.34 33.98 17.33
C ILE A 171 33.63 33.34 16.11
N ARG A 172 34.20 33.49 14.90
CA ARG A 172 33.63 32.87 13.69
C ARG A 172 33.69 31.36 13.75
N ALA A 173 34.79 30.78 14.18
CA ALA A 173 34.89 29.33 14.31
C ALA A 173 33.88 28.75 15.31
N GLU A 174 33.64 29.44 16.44
CA GLU A 174 32.63 29.05 17.44
C GLU A 174 31.22 29.21 16.89
N LEU A 175 30.94 30.30 16.15
CA LEU A 175 29.63 30.52 15.50
C LEU A 175 29.28 29.40 14.53
N GLU A 176 30.22 28.92 13.70
CA GLU A 176 29.99 27.84 12.76
C GLU A 176 29.73 26.50 13.47
N LEU A 177 30.36 26.22 14.59
CA LEU A 177 30.03 25.07 15.43
C LEU A 177 28.60 25.14 15.95
N THR A 178 28.22 26.28 16.55
CA THR A 178 26.91 26.50 17.11
C THR A 178 25.82 26.40 16.03
N ARG A 179 26.10 26.80 14.78
CA ARG A 179 25.16 26.68 13.66
C ARG A 179 24.86 25.25 13.26
N LEU A 180 25.79 24.33 13.42
CA LEU A 180 25.59 22.91 13.07
C LEU A 180 24.76 22.14 14.13
N GLU A 181 24.69 22.61 15.38
CA GLU A 181 23.94 21.91 16.44
C GLU A 181 22.42 21.78 16.16
N PRO A 182 21.69 22.85 15.77
CA PRO A 182 20.29 22.71 15.38
C PRO A 182 20.09 21.78 14.17
N GLU A 183 21.02 21.81 13.20
CA GLU A 183 20.97 20.95 12.02
C GLU A 183 21.15 19.47 12.39
N LEU A 184 22.13 19.16 13.24
CA LEU A 184 22.32 17.81 13.78
C LEU A 184 21.06 17.31 14.52
N SER A 185 20.46 18.19 15.35
CA SER A 185 19.24 17.85 16.08
C SER A 185 18.04 17.66 15.14
N ALA A 186 17.94 18.37 14.01
CA ALA A 186 16.90 18.17 13.02
C ALA A 186 17.09 16.83 12.28
N LEU A 187 18.30 16.52 11.84
CA LEU A 187 18.63 15.27 11.14
C LEU A 187 18.43 14.04 12.02
N ASP A 188 18.73 14.14 13.32
CA ASP A 188 18.48 13.08 14.29
C ASP A 188 16.97 12.77 14.40
N ARG A 189 16.15 13.83 14.49
CA ARG A 189 14.67 13.67 14.47
C ARG A 189 14.13 13.12 13.15
N ASP A 190 14.72 13.50 12.03
CA ASP A 190 14.33 12.99 10.72
C ASP A 190 14.65 11.49 10.60
N GLU A 191 15.79 11.05 11.15
CA GLU A 191 16.14 9.63 11.22
C GLU A 191 15.13 8.86 12.09
N GLU A 192 14.82 9.37 13.29
CA GLU A 192 13.82 8.76 14.18
C GLU A 192 12.42 8.69 13.53
N ALA A 193 12.00 9.77 12.86
CA ALA A 193 10.72 9.80 12.16
C ALA A 193 10.66 8.78 11.01
N ALA A 194 11.77 8.61 10.27
CA ALA A 194 11.85 7.60 9.21
C ALA A 194 11.80 6.16 9.80
N LYS A 195 12.50 5.90 10.90
CA LYS A 195 12.43 4.62 11.63
C LYS A 195 11.00 4.30 12.09
N ALA A 196 10.32 5.27 12.68
CA ALA A 196 8.94 5.10 13.12
C ALA A 196 7.99 4.75 11.96
N LYS A 197 8.15 5.42 10.80
CA LYS A 197 7.38 5.11 9.59
C LYS A 197 7.65 3.70 9.06
N ILE A 198 8.92 3.27 9.01
CA ILE A 198 9.26 1.90 8.60
C ILE A 198 8.65 0.89 9.55
N ASN A 199 8.79 1.10 10.87
CA ASN A 199 8.22 0.21 11.87
C ASN A 199 6.70 0.08 11.74
N ALA A 200 5.99 1.17 11.48
CA ALA A 200 4.55 1.15 11.21
C ALA A 200 4.21 0.29 9.98
N LEU A 201 4.98 0.43 8.88
CA LEU A 201 4.78 -0.34 7.65
C LEU A 201 4.98 -1.85 7.85
N ILE A 202 5.94 -2.25 8.68
CA ILE A 202 6.22 -3.67 8.98
C ILE A 202 5.47 -4.19 10.22
N GLY A 203 4.49 -3.43 10.75
CA GLY A 203 3.64 -3.85 11.86
C GLY A 203 4.36 -3.94 13.21
N ARG A 204 5.38 -3.10 13.47
CA ARG A 204 6.14 -3.06 14.72
C ARG A 204 5.85 -1.77 15.52
N PRO A 205 6.12 -1.75 16.84
CA PRO A 205 6.09 -0.52 17.63
C PRO A 205 6.99 0.56 17.01
N ALA A 206 6.57 1.82 17.07
CA ALA A 206 7.25 2.94 16.40
C ALA A 206 8.70 3.16 16.88
N ASP A 207 8.97 2.83 18.12
CA ASP A 207 10.27 2.95 18.82
C ASP A 207 11.17 1.71 18.70
N ALA A 208 10.72 0.67 17.98
CA ALA A 208 11.49 -0.56 17.82
C ALA A 208 12.79 -0.30 17.04
N GLU A 209 13.89 -0.91 17.48
CA GLU A 209 15.19 -0.75 16.83
C GLU A 209 15.18 -1.26 15.39
N LEU A 210 15.82 -0.48 14.50
CA LEU A 210 16.12 -0.84 13.11
C LEU A 210 17.63 -0.86 12.90
N ALA A 211 18.06 -1.81 12.10
CA ALA A 211 19.46 -1.88 11.68
C ALA A 211 19.80 -0.66 10.78
N PRO A 212 21.03 -0.11 10.88
CA PRO A 212 21.47 0.94 9.98
C PRO A 212 21.34 0.53 8.50
N PRO A 213 20.84 1.40 7.63
CA PRO A 213 20.68 1.09 6.22
C PRO A 213 22.05 0.98 5.54
N ARG A 214 22.25 -0.08 4.75
CA ARG A 214 23.56 -0.33 4.11
C ARG A 214 23.75 0.49 2.86
N GLU A 215 22.87 0.32 1.89
CA GLU A 215 22.95 0.94 0.57
C GLU A 215 21.58 1.12 -0.07
N LEU A 216 21.48 2.06 -1.00
CA LEU A 216 20.34 2.19 -1.88
C LEU A 216 20.42 1.17 -3.01
N ARG A 217 19.27 0.81 -3.57
CA ARG A 217 19.23 -0.07 -4.75
C ARG A 217 19.90 0.59 -5.94
N LYS A 218 20.56 -0.22 -6.76
CA LYS A 218 21.03 0.21 -8.07
C LYS A 218 19.84 0.38 -9.01
N LEU A 219 19.74 1.54 -9.62
CA LEU A 219 18.68 1.89 -10.54
C LEU A 219 19.12 1.67 -11.99
N PRO A 220 18.21 1.24 -12.87
CA PRO A 220 18.50 1.23 -14.30
C PRO A 220 18.62 2.65 -14.84
N ALA A 221 19.39 2.83 -15.91
CA ALA A 221 19.47 4.12 -16.58
C ALA A 221 18.10 4.52 -17.15
N ALA A 222 17.64 5.74 -16.90
CA ALA A 222 16.36 6.25 -17.38
C ALA A 222 16.23 6.13 -18.92
N ALA A 223 17.34 6.34 -19.63
CA ALA A 223 17.39 6.18 -21.09
C ALA A 223 17.06 4.76 -21.60
N SER A 224 17.20 3.73 -20.76
CA SER A 224 16.85 2.36 -21.09
C SER A 224 15.35 2.06 -20.93
N LEU A 225 14.61 2.92 -20.25
CA LEU A 225 13.20 2.76 -19.92
C LEU A 225 12.32 3.51 -20.96
N LYS A 226 11.69 2.75 -21.85
CA LYS A 226 10.81 3.31 -22.86
C LYS A 226 9.36 3.33 -22.36
N LEU A 227 8.69 4.49 -22.47
CA LEU A 227 7.29 4.68 -22.04
C LEU A 227 6.36 3.63 -22.66
N GLU A 228 6.50 3.34 -23.95
CA GLU A 228 5.68 2.36 -24.66
C GLU A 228 5.78 0.95 -24.05
N THR A 229 7.00 0.54 -23.69
CA THR A 229 7.24 -0.77 -23.04
C THR A 229 6.64 -0.81 -21.65
N LEU A 230 6.79 0.27 -20.89
CA LEU A 230 6.22 0.38 -19.54
C LEU A 230 4.68 0.41 -19.59
N MET A 231 4.10 1.12 -20.55
CA MET A 231 2.65 1.12 -20.77
C MET A 231 2.12 -0.27 -21.16
N ALA A 232 2.85 -1.00 -22.02
CA ALA A 232 2.47 -2.36 -22.37
C ALA A 232 2.50 -3.29 -21.13
N ARG A 233 3.51 -3.16 -20.26
CA ARG A 233 3.58 -3.88 -18.99
C ARG A 233 2.42 -3.47 -18.06
N ALA A 234 2.21 -2.17 -17.87
CA ALA A 234 1.14 -1.66 -17.01
C ALA A 234 -0.23 -2.18 -17.46
N ARG A 235 -0.54 -2.18 -18.76
CA ARG A 235 -1.79 -2.72 -19.27
C ARG A 235 -2.02 -4.19 -18.92
N ASN A 236 -0.95 -4.98 -18.80
CA ASN A 236 -1.06 -6.42 -18.51
C ASN A 236 -1.02 -6.75 -17.02
N SER A 237 -0.28 -5.99 -16.23
CA SER A 237 0.05 -6.37 -14.84
C SER A 237 -0.41 -5.37 -13.77
N ASN A 238 -0.88 -4.16 -14.16
CA ASN A 238 -1.31 -3.17 -13.17
C ASN A 238 -2.63 -3.58 -12.50
N PRO A 239 -2.66 -3.69 -11.15
CA PRO A 239 -3.84 -4.16 -10.42
C PRO A 239 -5.04 -3.21 -10.54
N MET A 240 -4.82 -1.90 -10.66
CA MET A 240 -5.89 -0.91 -10.84
C MET A 240 -6.62 -1.11 -12.17
N LEU A 241 -5.88 -1.43 -13.26
CA LEU A 241 -6.50 -1.75 -14.54
C LEU A 241 -7.21 -3.11 -14.51
N ALA A 242 -6.67 -4.09 -13.79
CA ALA A 242 -7.34 -5.36 -13.56
C ALA A 242 -8.67 -5.15 -12.81
N THR A 243 -8.67 -4.34 -11.75
CA THR A 243 -9.89 -3.96 -11.02
C THR A 243 -10.92 -3.32 -11.94
N ALA A 244 -10.53 -2.31 -12.73
CA ALA A 244 -11.44 -1.61 -13.64
C ALA A 244 -12.04 -2.54 -14.70
N ARG A 245 -11.27 -3.50 -15.24
CA ARG A 245 -11.78 -4.51 -16.18
C ARG A 245 -12.82 -5.42 -15.52
N SER A 246 -12.53 -5.91 -14.30
CA SER A 246 -13.47 -6.75 -13.56
C SER A 246 -14.75 -5.98 -13.17
N GLU A 247 -14.68 -4.68 -12.91
CA GLU A 247 -15.85 -3.82 -12.69
C GLU A 247 -16.70 -3.66 -13.96
N ILE A 248 -16.09 -3.63 -15.15
CA ILE A 248 -16.83 -3.68 -16.43
C ILE A 248 -17.54 -5.03 -16.59
N GLU A 249 -16.86 -6.13 -16.25
CA GLU A 249 -17.48 -7.48 -16.31
C GLU A 249 -18.65 -7.61 -15.34
N ALA A 250 -18.54 -7.06 -14.12
CA ALA A 250 -19.63 -7.02 -13.15
C ALA A 250 -20.83 -6.20 -13.68
N ALA A 251 -20.57 -5.00 -14.20
CA ALA A 251 -21.61 -4.14 -14.77
C ALA A 251 -22.28 -4.77 -16.00
N GLU A 252 -21.55 -5.47 -16.85
CA GLU A 252 -22.11 -6.23 -17.97
C GLU A 252 -22.95 -7.42 -17.47
N GLY A 253 -22.52 -8.12 -16.42
CA GLY A 253 -23.29 -9.17 -15.76
C GLY A 253 -24.61 -8.63 -15.22
N GLU A 254 -24.57 -7.49 -14.52
CA GLU A 254 -25.78 -6.79 -14.05
C GLU A 254 -26.73 -6.42 -15.19
N ARG A 255 -26.19 -5.86 -16.28
CA ARG A 255 -26.98 -5.51 -17.46
C ARG A 255 -27.68 -6.73 -18.06
N ARG A 256 -26.93 -7.84 -18.23
CA ARG A 256 -27.50 -9.10 -18.73
C ARG A 256 -28.57 -9.66 -17.78
N LEU A 257 -28.37 -9.53 -16.46
CA LEU A 257 -29.36 -9.97 -15.48
C LEU A 257 -30.64 -9.13 -15.56
N VAL A 258 -30.52 -7.81 -15.77
CA VAL A 258 -31.68 -6.92 -16.01
C VAL A 258 -32.39 -7.30 -17.31
N ASP A 259 -31.67 -7.59 -18.41
CA ASP A 259 -32.27 -8.08 -19.66
C ASP A 259 -33.05 -9.38 -19.45
N LYS A 260 -32.55 -10.29 -18.59
CA LYS A 260 -33.26 -11.52 -18.25
C LYS A 260 -34.48 -11.30 -17.32
N SER A 261 -34.58 -10.15 -16.70
CA SER A 261 -35.73 -9.83 -15.83
C SER A 261 -37.07 -9.72 -16.58
N TRP A 262 -37.07 -9.61 -17.92
CA TRP A 262 -38.23 -9.65 -18.78
C TRP A 262 -38.87 -11.05 -18.87
N TYR A 263 -38.12 -12.10 -18.54
CA TYR A 263 -38.63 -13.47 -18.60
C TYR A 263 -39.26 -13.87 -17.28
N PRO A 264 -40.36 -14.67 -17.30
CA PRO A 264 -41.07 -15.11 -16.11
C PRO A 264 -40.25 -16.11 -15.29
N ASP A 265 -40.46 -16.12 -13.97
CA ASP A 265 -39.93 -17.13 -13.06
C ASP A 265 -41.07 -18.10 -12.65
N VAL A 266 -40.69 -19.30 -12.21
CA VAL A 266 -41.63 -20.34 -11.80
C VAL A 266 -41.54 -20.57 -10.29
N THR A 267 -42.69 -20.64 -9.62
CA THR A 267 -42.80 -20.99 -8.22
C THR A 267 -43.51 -22.35 -8.12
N LEU A 268 -42.89 -23.30 -7.47
CA LEU A 268 -43.56 -24.58 -7.11
C LEU A 268 -44.10 -24.44 -5.70
N THR A 269 -45.38 -24.87 -5.54
CA THR A 269 -46.04 -24.84 -4.25
C THR A 269 -46.60 -26.24 -3.92
N LEU A 270 -46.28 -26.72 -2.72
CA LEU A 270 -46.85 -27.91 -2.13
C LEU A 270 -47.69 -27.50 -0.91
N GLY A 271 -48.92 -27.94 -0.82
CA GLY A 271 -49.79 -27.62 0.29
C GLY A 271 -50.55 -28.82 0.79
N GLY A 272 -51.06 -28.70 2.00
CA GLY A 272 -51.98 -29.66 2.58
C GLY A 272 -52.97 -28.92 3.46
N ASP A 273 -54.22 -29.33 3.37
CA ASP A 273 -55.31 -28.86 4.23
C ASP A 273 -55.87 -30.02 5.05
N ASP A 274 -55.98 -29.79 6.35
CA ASP A 274 -56.68 -30.70 7.26
C ASP A 274 -58.03 -30.11 7.58
N LEU A 275 -59.09 -30.72 6.97
CA LEU A 275 -60.43 -30.41 7.29
C LEU A 275 -60.89 -31.30 8.45
N ALA A 276 -61.23 -30.69 9.57
CA ALA A 276 -61.64 -31.38 10.76
C ALA A 276 -62.79 -32.40 10.44
N GLY A 277 -62.44 -33.71 10.36
CA GLY A 277 -63.36 -34.81 10.16
C GLY A 277 -63.52 -35.38 8.73
N ILE A 278 -62.77 -34.81 7.72
CA ILE A 278 -62.91 -35.27 6.31
C ILE A 278 -61.56 -35.82 5.79
N GLY A 279 -60.41 -35.57 6.48
CA GLY A 279 -59.08 -36.04 6.12
C GLY A 279 -58.19 -34.97 5.52
N THR A 280 -56.91 -35.32 5.31
CA THR A 280 -55.87 -34.43 4.77
C THR A 280 -55.89 -34.45 3.24
N ARG A 281 -56.03 -33.29 2.61
CA ARG A 281 -55.89 -33.11 1.17
C ARG A 281 -54.52 -32.54 0.84
N VAL A 282 -53.80 -33.14 -0.09
CA VAL A 282 -52.52 -32.60 -0.60
C VAL A 282 -52.78 -31.87 -1.91
N THR A 283 -52.24 -30.66 -2.03
CA THR A 283 -52.33 -29.83 -3.23
C THR A 283 -50.91 -29.53 -3.74
N ALA A 284 -50.73 -29.63 -5.05
CA ALA A 284 -49.51 -29.20 -5.72
C ALA A 284 -49.87 -28.11 -6.75
N GLY A 285 -49.12 -27.04 -6.77
CA GLY A 285 -49.37 -25.92 -7.65
C GLY A 285 -48.10 -25.44 -8.33
N VAL A 286 -48.25 -24.88 -9.53
CA VAL A 286 -47.21 -24.19 -10.27
C VAL A 286 -47.65 -22.75 -10.47
N GLY A 287 -46.90 -21.81 -9.92
CA GLY A 287 -47.09 -20.39 -10.11
C GLY A 287 -46.14 -19.86 -11.17
N ILE A 288 -46.54 -18.89 -11.97
CA ILE A 288 -45.71 -18.20 -12.94
C ILE A 288 -45.71 -16.70 -12.59
N LYS A 289 -44.54 -16.15 -12.27
CA LYS A 289 -44.37 -14.74 -11.97
C LYS A 289 -44.11 -13.95 -13.26
N VAL A 290 -45.16 -13.35 -13.82
CA VAL A 290 -45.09 -12.58 -15.07
C VAL A 290 -44.69 -11.13 -14.78
N PRO A 291 -43.66 -10.60 -15.42
CA PRO A 291 -43.24 -9.23 -15.25
C PRO A 291 -44.12 -8.25 -16.01
N LEU A 292 -45.03 -7.54 -15.33
CA LEU A 292 -45.96 -6.58 -15.94
C LEU A 292 -45.55 -5.11 -15.82
N GLN A 293 -44.53 -4.79 -14.99
CA GLN A 293 -44.08 -3.39 -14.77
C GLN A 293 -43.06 -2.97 -15.80
N TRP A 294 -43.46 -2.69 -17.00
CA TRP A 294 -42.57 -2.42 -18.14
C TRP A 294 -41.76 -1.16 -17.95
N GLY A 295 -42.34 -0.05 -17.48
CA GLY A 295 -41.60 1.20 -17.25
C GLY A 295 -40.49 1.09 -16.18
N VAL A 296 -40.71 0.25 -15.16
CA VAL A 296 -39.64 -0.03 -14.16
C VAL A 296 -38.48 -0.76 -14.79
N ARG A 297 -38.75 -1.75 -15.65
CA ARG A 297 -37.67 -2.52 -16.32
C ARG A 297 -36.90 -1.71 -17.35
N GLU A 298 -37.60 -0.84 -18.09
CA GLU A 298 -36.92 0.09 -19.00
C GLU A 298 -36.01 1.05 -18.22
N ALA A 299 -36.44 1.54 -17.06
CA ALA A 299 -35.61 2.37 -16.21
C ALA A 299 -34.39 1.60 -15.69
N GLN A 300 -34.58 0.36 -15.23
CA GLN A 300 -33.50 -0.52 -14.80
C GLN A 300 -32.51 -0.85 -15.94
N ALA A 301 -33.00 -1.09 -17.15
CA ALA A 301 -32.17 -1.34 -18.31
C ALA A 301 -31.31 -0.10 -18.69
N ARG A 302 -31.90 1.09 -18.63
CA ARG A 302 -31.17 2.35 -18.82
C ARG A 302 -30.13 2.57 -17.74
N GLU A 303 -30.48 2.31 -16.48
CA GLU A 303 -29.53 2.39 -15.35
C GLU A 303 -28.35 1.44 -15.55
N ALA A 304 -28.59 0.16 -15.84
CA ALA A 304 -27.55 -0.83 -16.05
C ALA A 304 -26.64 -0.48 -17.24
N THR A 305 -27.22 0.03 -18.34
CA THR A 305 -26.46 0.49 -19.50
C THR A 305 -25.57 1.69 -19.15
N ALA A 306 -26.09 2.65 -18.39
CA ALA A 306 -25.34 3.80 -17.94
C ALA A 306 -24.20 3.40 -16.98
N LYS A 307 -24.44 2.45 -16.06
CA LYS A 307 -23.41 1.89 -15.16
C LYS A 307 -22.25 1.25 -15.94
N LYS A 308 -22.58 0.43 -16.96
CA LYS A 308 -21.57 -0.18 -17.82
C LYS A 308 -20.75 0.90 -18.56
N GLY A 309 -21.39 1.86 -19.20
CA GLY A 309 -20.70 2.96 -19.88
C GLY A 309 -19.82 3.77 -18.92
N ALA A 310 -20.27 4.01 -17.69
CA ALA A 310 -19.47 4.67 -16.68
C ALA A 310 -18.24 3.84 -16.28
N ALA A 311 -18.34 2.50 -16.18
CA ALA A 311 -17.22 1.62 -15.89
C ALA A 311 -16.19 1.61 -17.03
N GLU A 312 -16.63 1.60 -18.28
CA GLU A 312 -15.77 1.70 -19.48
C GLU A 312 -14.97 3.01 -19.48
N LEU A 313 -15.63 4.15 -19.24
CA LEU A 313 -14.97 5.45 -19.16
C LEU A 313 -13.99 5.55 -17.95
N ARG A 314 -14.28 4.86 -16.84
CA ARG A 314 -13.33 4.77 -15.73
C ARG A 314 -12.06 3.99 -16.10
N LEU A 315 -12.16 2.93 -16.88
CA LEU A 315 -11.00 2.22 -17.40
C LEU A 315 -10.16 3.13 -18.31
N ASP A 316 -10.80 3.90 -19.20
CA ASP A 316 -10.10 4.86 -20.05
C ASP A 316 -9.40 5.95 -19.23
N ALA A 317 -10.08 6.50 -18.23
CA ALA A 317 -9.50 7.47 -17.32
C ALA A 317 -8.31 6.89 -16.53
N ALA A 318 -8.41 5.63 -16.09
CA ALA A 318 -7.31 4.94 -15.40
C ALA A 318 -6.10 4.74 -16.32
N ASN A 319 -6.30 4.39 -17.60
CA ASN A 319 -5.21 4.29 -18.58
C ASN A 319 -4.50 5.63 -18.79
N LEU A 320 -5.25 6.73 -18.97
CA LEU A 320 -4.67 8.07 -19.11
C LEU A 320 -3.91 8.51 -17.87
N LYS A 321 -4.44 8.21 -16.68
CA LYS A 321 -3.78 8.50 -15.42
C LYS A 321 -2.44 7.77 -15.29
N ILE A 322 -2.41 6.47 -15.57
CA ILE A 322 -1.18 5.65 -15.52
C ILE A 322 -0.16 6.17 -16.53
N GLU A 323 -0.57 6.53 -17.76
CA GLU A 323 0.32 7.10 -18.77
C GLU A 323 0.96 8.41 -18.29
N SER A 324 0.16 9.32 -17.73
CA SER A 324 0.63 10.58 -17.16
C SER A 324 1.58 10.38 -16.00
N GLU A 325 1.26 9.45 -15.06
CA GLU A 325 2.11 9.14 -13.91
C GLU A 325 3.44 8.51 -14.35
N LEU A 326 3.43 7.58 -15.32
CA LEU A 326 4.64 6.98 -15.88
C LEU A 326 5.53 8.02 -16.56
N GLN A 327 4.93 8.89 -17.37
CA GLN A 327 5.67 9.98 -18.04
C GLN A 327 6.34 10.91 -17.02
N SER A 328 5.60 11.30 -15.98
CA SER A 328 6.12 12.15 -14.90
C SER A 328 7.24 11.46 -14.12
N ALA A 329 7.06 10.18 -13.76
CA ALA A 329 8.06 9.41 -13.04
C ALA A 329 9.34 9.19 -13.86
N LEU A 330 9.23 8.92 -15.17
CA LEU A 330 10.37 8.82 -16.08
C LEU A 330 11.14 10.14 -16.19
N ALA A 331 10.43 11.26 -16.33
CA ALA A 331 11.05 12.59 -16.39
C ALA A 331 11.77 12.92 -15.09
N SER A 332 11.16 12.59 -13.94
CA SER A 332 11.76 12.79 -12.62
C SER A 332 13.00 11.90 -12.41
N LEU A 333 12.96 10.65 -12.82
CA LEU A 333 14.10 9.74 -12.77
C LEU A 333 15.26 10.25 -13.65
N ALA A 334 14.96 10.65 -14.89
CA ALA A 334 15.97 11.16 -15.81
C ALA A 334 16.63 12.45 -15.27
N ARG A 335 15.83 13.37 -14.74
CA ARG A 335 16.33 14.59 -14.09
C ARG A 335 17.23 14.26 -12.90
N ALA A 336 16.77 13.39 -11.99
CA ALA A 336 17.51 13.03 -10.80
C ALA A 336 18.85 12.34 -11.15
N GLN A 337 18.87 11.42 -12.12
CA GLN A 337 20.10 10.77 -12.57
C GLN A 337 21.10 11.75 -13.20
N HIS A 338 20.61 12.65 -14.06
CA HIS A 338 21.47 13.69 -14.65
C HIS A 338 22.06 14.62 -13.59
N THR A 339 21.25 15.06 -12.60
CA THR A 339 21.71 15.89 -11.49
C THR A 339 22.70 15.13 -10.61
N SER A 340 22.46 13.84 -10.32
CA SER A 340 23.40 13.00 -9.55
C SER A 340 24.77 12.90 -10.24
N GLU A 341 24.79 12.72 -11.56
CA GLU A 341 26.02 12.67 -12.34
C GLU A 341 26.81 13.98 -12.26
N LEU A 342 26.14 15.13 -12.37
CA LEU A 342 26.78 16.45 -12.22
C LEU A 342 27.31 16.68 -10.80
N LEU A 343 26.56 16.25 -9.77
CA LEU A 343 26.98 16.36 -8.39
C LEU A 343 28.18 15.46 -8.09
N GLU A 344 28.17 14.21 -8.50
CA GLU A 344 29.21 13.22 -8.19
C GLU A 344 30.51 13.50 -8.95
N HIS A 345 30.43 13.74 -10.25
CA HIS A 345 31.59 13.89 -11.13
C HIS A 345 32.06 15.34 -11.33
N GLY A 346 31.19 16.32 -11.01
CA GLY A 346 31.50 17.75 -11.12
C GLY A 346 31.69 18.42 -9.75
N LEU A 347 30.60 18.91 -9.20
CA LEU A 347 30.58 19.72 -7.97
C LEU A 347 31.16 19.01 -6.75
N GLY A 348 30.97 17.71 -6.61
CA GLY A 348 31.50 16.93 -5.48
C GLY A 348 33.03 16.92 -5.47
N GLN A 349 33.66 16.66 -6.62
CA GLN A 349 35.12 16.68 -6.74
C GLN A 349 35.68 18.09 -6.59
N GLN A 350 35.00 19.09 -7.16
CA GLN A 350 35.44 20.49 -7.09
C GLN A 350 35.34 21.03 -5.65
N SER A 351 34.23 20.77 -4.93
CA SER A 351 34.07 21.22 -3.55
C SER A 351 35.07 20.55 -2.60
N GLU A 352 35.36 19.26 -2.80
CA GLU A 352 36.39 18.55 -2.05
C GLU A 352 37.76 19.12 -2.29
N ALA A 353 38.13 19.42 -3.55
CA ALA A 353 39.42 20.04 -3.92
C ALA A 353 39.53 21.47 -3.35
N ALA A 354 38.48 22.27 -3.43
CA ALA A 354 38.42 23.62 -2.86
C ALA A 354 38.65 23.60 -1.35
N TYR A 355 37.94 22.70 -0.65
CA TYR A 355 38.10 22.52 0.79
C TYR A 355 39.54 22.14 1.17
N ARG A 356 40.13 21.13 0.51
CA ARG A 356 41.53 20.71 0.77
C ARG A 356 42.52 21.82 0.50
N SER A 357 42.36 22.58 -0.57
CA SER A 357 43.20 23.71 -0.92
C SER A 357 43.11 24.83 0.11
N ALA A 358 41.88 25.22 0.52
CA ALA A 358 41.67 26.24 1.54
C ALA A 358 42.30 25.85 2.89
N LEU A 359 42.09 24.59 3.31
CA LEU A 359 42.64 24.05 4.55
C LEU A 359 44.17 24.04 4.54
N ALA A 360 44.79 23.58 3.46
CA ALA A 360 46.25 23.56 3.31
C ALA A 360 46.84 24.98 3.33
N SER A 361 46.21 25.94 2.66
CA SER A 361 46.64 27.35 2.67
C SER A 361 46.54 27.97 4.07
N TYR A 362 45.47 27.69 4.79
CA TYR A 362 45.30 28.16 6.18
C TYR A 362 46.34 27.55 7.12
N GLN A 363 46.61 26.23 7.02
CA GLN A 363 47.63 25.57 7.83
C GLN A 363 49.04 26.13 7.60
N GLN A 364 49.35 26.59 6.38
CA GLN A 364 50.62 27.25 6.04
C GLN A 364 50.65 28.74 6.44
N GLY A 365 49.61 29.28 7.03
CA GLY A 365 49.52 30.68 7.41
C GLY A 365 49.37 31.66 6.22
N ARG A 366 48.98 31.16 5.04
CA ARG A 366 48.84 31.96 3.80
C ARG A 366 47.34 32.18 3.43
N GLY A 367 46.43 31.51 4.12
CA GLY A 367 44.98 31.54 3.85
C GLY A 367 44.18 32.12 5.01
N ASP A 368 42.94 32.55 4.71
CA ASP A 368 41.97 33.01 5.68
C ASP A 368 41.09 31.85 6.19
N LEU A 369 40.76 31.90 7.47
CA LEU A 369 39.81 30.95 8.09
C LEU A 369 38.47 30.95 7.41
N THR A 370 37.97 32.12 7.00
CA THR A 370 36.69 32.27 6.31
C THR A 370 36.60 31.39 5.06
N ALA A 371 37.70 31.36 4.25
CA ALA A 371 37.76 30.52 3.06
C ALA A 371 37.65 29.01 3.39
N VAL A 372 38.22 28.58 4.53
CA VAL A 372 38.11 27.16 4.98
C VAL A 372 36.68 26.83 5.40
N LEU A 373 36.04 27.71 6.19
CA LEU A 373 34.68 27.51 6.68
C LEU A 373 33.65 27.52 5.53
N ASP A 374 33.80 28.46 4.57
CA ASP A 374 32.93 28.54 3.40
C ASP A 374 33.07 27.31 2.49
N ALA A 375 34.33 26.88 2.24
CA ALA A 375 34.56 25.65 1.45
C ALA A 375 34.04 24.38 2.15
N ALA A 376 34.12 24.31 3.49
CA ALA A 376 33.57 23.20 4.26
C ALA A 376 32.04 23.18 4.19
N ARG A 377 31.40 24.35 4.27
CA ARG A 377 29.95 24.48 4.12
C ARG A 377 29.50 24.04 2.73
N GLN A 378 30.12 24.56 1.69
CA GLN A 378 29.80 24.19 0.31
C GLN A 378 29.99 22.68 0.06
N ARG A 379 31.01 22.07 0.65
CA ARG A 379 31.20 20.62 0.60
C ARG A 379 30.06 19.84 1.28
N LEU A 380 29.60 20.32 2.45
CA LEU A 380 28.46 19.72 3.16
C LEU A 380 27.20 19.83 2.32
N GLU A 381 26.88 21.01 1.80
CA GLU A 381 25.70 21.28 0.97
C GLU A 381 25.66 20.34 -0.25
N VAL A 382 26.76 20.21 -0.99
CA VAL A 382 26.86 19.31 -2.14
C VAL A 382 26.66 17.85 -1.74
N ARG A 383 27.20 17.40 -0.60
CA ARG A 383 26.99 16.02 -0.11
C ARG A 383 25.54 15.76 0.28
N ILE A 384 24.89 16.70 0.97
CA ILE A 384 23.47 16.60 1.33
C ILE A 384 22.60 16.58 0.08
N GLU A 385 22.88 17.47 -0.89
CA GLU A 385 22.15 17.51 -2.16
C GLU A 385 22.29 16.20 -2.95
N THR A 386 23.48 15.59 -2.97
CA THR A 386 23.70 14.28 -3.59
C THR A 386 22.81 13.20 -2.97
N LEU A 387 22.67 13.18 -1.64
CA LEU A 387 21.80 12.24 -0.94
C LEU A 387 20.32 12.50 -1.26
N GLN A 388 19.90 13.77 -1.34
CA GLN A 388 18.53 14.15 -1.69
C GLN A 388 18.16 13.69 -3.11
N VAL A 389 19.03 14.00 -4.07
CA VAL A 389 18.85 13.60 -5.48
C VAL A 389 18.82 12.07 -5.62
N GLY A 390 19.63 11.36 -4.86
CA GLY A 390 19.59 9.90 -4.79
C GLY A 390 18.25 9.38 -4.30
N THR A 391 17.67 10.00 -3.28
CA THR A 391 16.32 9.67 -2.76
C THR A 391 15.23 10.01 -3.76
N GLU A 392 15.33 11.13 -4.48
CA GLU A 392 14.40 11.47 -5.57
C GLU A 392 14.41 10.43 -6.68
N ALA A 393 15.59 9.96 -7.08
CA ALA A 393 15.72 8.90 -8.08
C ALA A 393 15.06 7.59 -7.62
N GLN A 394 15.27 7.18 -6.36
CA GLN A 394 14.63 6.00 -5.77
C GLN A 394 13.11 6.13 -5.72
N THR A 395 12.60 7.31 -5.35
CA THR A 395 11.17 7.60 -5.30
C THR A 395 10.54 7.53 -6.69
N ALA A 396 11.17 8.16 -7.68
CA ALA A 396 10.67 8.13 -9.06
C ALA A 396 10.65 6.70 -9.63
N PHE A 397 11.68 5.90 -9.34
CA PHE A 397 11.71 4.52 -9.79
C PHE A 397 10.72 3.63 -9.04
N ALA A 398 10.49 3.83 -7.75
CA ALA A 398 9.47 3.12 -6.98
C ALA A 398 8.05 3.35 -7.56
N ALA A 399 7.76 4.58 -8.00
CA ALA A 399 6.50 4.90 -8.69
C ALA A 399 6.36 4.14 -10.02
N ILE A 400 7.44 4.03 -10.82
CA ILE A 400 7.44 3.23 -12.05
C ILE A 400 7.16 1.75 -11.74
N GLU A 401 7.81 1.18 -10.72
CA GLU A 401 7.59 -0.20 -10.31
C GLU A 401 6.15 -0.46 -9.86
N ARG A 402 5.55 0.44 -9.06
CA ARG A 402 4.14 0.35 -8.66
C ARG A 402 3.21 0.30 -9.88
N LEU A 403 3.44 1.20 -10.85
CA LEU A 403 2.59 1.32 -12.04
C LEU A 403 2.75 0.14 -13.01
N THR A 404 3.92 -0.45 -13.08
CA THR A 404 4.23 -1.54 -14.02
C THR A 404 4.27 -2.91 -13.37
N ARG A 405 4.15 -2.99 -12.02
CA ARG A 405 4.39 -4.20 -11.24
C ARG A 405 5.66 -4.92 -11.70
N GLY A 406 6.78 -4.16 -11.70
CA GLY A 406 8.10 -4.64 -12.11
C GLY A 406 8.46 -5.95 -11.43
N GLU A 407 9.16 -6.81 -12.15
CA GLU A 407 9.68 -8.07 -11.59
C GLU A 407 10.52 -7.76 -10.34
N ARG A 408 10.25 -8.53 -9.29
CA ARG A 408 11.02 -8.52 -8.03
C ARG A 408 12.42 -9.04 -8.28
#